data_e64b235143d284bf5a74c281fec8b697
#
_entry.id   e64b235143d284bf5a74c281fec8b697
#
_cell.length_a   1.000
_cell.length_b   1.000
_cell.length_c   1.000
_cell.angle_alpha   90.00
_cell.angle_beta   90.00
_cell.angle_gamma   90.00
#
_symmetry.space_group_name_H-M   'P 1'
#
loop_
_entity.id
_entity.type
_entity.pdbx_description
1 polymer ?
#
loop_
_entity_poly.entity_id
_entity_poly.type
_entity_poly.pdbx_seq_one_letter_code
_entity_poly.pdbx_strand_id
1 'polypeptide(L)'
;MKIGIPKEIKNNENRVGMTPAGVHELVSHGHTVYVQHTAGEGSGFADELYVKAGAEILPTIEDVYAKSDMIVKVKEPIEPEYALIRNGQVVFTYFHFACDRPLTDAMLKSGAICIAYETVQKADRSLPLLAPMSEVAGRMAAQNGAYYLQKTKGGKGKLMAGVPGVKPAKVLVLGGGTVGEAAARIAAGMGADVTITDISIPRLRQLAIELPANVHTLYSSAHSIKNELPTADVVIGSVLVPGDKTPKLITKDMLSLMEPGTVLVDVAIDQGGCFETSHPTTHSDPVYTIDGIVHYAVANIPGAVPNTSTTALTNATLSYAVALADKGWKKAVTDDPALARGVNMVGGKVTFEAVARVWNLPYTPLKEVL
;
A
#
# COMPACT_ATOMS: atom_id res chain seq x y z
N MET A 1 20.61 -16.59 -10.43
CA MET A 1 19.22 -16.97 -10.09
C MET A 1 18.31 -16.71 -11.29
N LYS A 2 17.23 -17.48 -11.43
CA LYS A 2 16.16 -17.23 -12.43
C LYS A 2 15.00 -16.50 -11.75
N ILE A 3 14.64 -15.33 -12.24
CA ILE A 3 13.67 -14.44 -11.62
C ILE A 3 12.48 -14.27 -12.54
N GLY A 4 11.27 -14.49 -12.05
CA GLY A 4 10.02 -14.37 -12.78
C GLY A 4 9.21 -13.14 -12.36
N ILE A 5 8.74 -12.42 -13.35
CA ILE A 5 7.88 -11.26 -13.19
C ILE A 5 6.56 -11.54 -13.94
N PRO A 6 5.58 -12.14 -13.27
CA PRO A 6 4.29 -12.41 -13.88
C PRO A 6 3.47 -11.13 -14.04
N LYS A 7 2.48 -11.18 -14.92
CA LYS A 7 1.42 -10.18 -15.02
C LYS A 7 0.50 -10.31 -13.82
N GLU A 8 0.12 -9.20 -13.23
CA GLU A 8 -0.89 -9.17 -12.18
C GLU A 8 -2.28 -9.49 -12.78
N ILE A 9 -3.01 -10.36 -12.11
CA ILE A 9 -4.32 -10.84 -12.57
C ILE A 9 -5.48 -10.39 -11.67
N LYS A 10 -5.17 -9.68 -10.58
CA LYS A 10 -6.18 -9.08 -9.71
C LYS A 10 -6.92 -7.96 -10.43
N ASN A 11 -8.23 -7.84 -10.20
CA ASN A 11 -9.05 -6.83 -10.87
C ASN A 11 -8.50 -5.40 -10.67
N ASN A 12 -8.40 -4.63 -11.75
CA ASN A 12 -7.83 -3.27 -11.77
C ASN A 12 -6.38 -3.16 -11.28
N GLU A 13 -5.61 -4.26 -11.27
CA GLU A 13 -4.19 -4.22 -10.96
C GLU A 13 -3.37 -4.16 -12.26
N ASN A 14 -2.81 -3.00 -12.53
CA ASN A 14 -2.02 -2.72 -13.73
C ASN A 14 -0.54 -2.45 -13.40
N ARG A 15 -0.15 -2.56 -12.14
CA ARG A 15 1.27 -2.49 -11.74
C ARG A 15 1.98 -3.77 -12.13
N VAL A 16 3.31 -3.72 -12.13
CA VAL A 16 4.18 -4.87 -12.38
C VAL A 16 5.29 -4.90 -11.33
N GLY A 17 5.77 -6.09 -10.97
CA GLY A 17 6.72 -6.28 -9.87
C GLY A 17 8.10 -5.63 -10.10
N MET A 18 8.47 -5.34 -11.35
CA MET A 18 9.77 -4.76 -11.69
C MET A 18 9.68 -3.90 -12.96
N THR A 19 10.37 -2.76 -12.97
CA THR A 19 10.53 -1.91 -14.16
C THR A 19 11.61 -2.46 -15.09
N PRO A 20 11.67 -2.05 -16.39
CA PRO A 20 12.79 -2.38 -17.26
C PRO A 20 14.15 -2.01 -16.71
N ALA A 21 14.26 -0.88 -16.00
CA ALA A 21 15.50 -0.46 -15.35
C ALA A 21 15.93 -1.43 -14.24
N GLY A 22 14.97 -1.91 -13.43
CA GLY A 22 15.25 -2.92 -12.41
C GLY A 22 15.62 -4.28 -13.01
N VAL A 23 15.02 -4.66 -14.14
CA VAL A 23 15.40 -5.84 -14.90
C VAL A 23 16.83 -5.72 -15.42
N HIS A 24 17.20 -4.57 -15.97
CA HIS A 24 18.58 -4.32 -16.43
C HIS A 24 19.60 -4.52 -15.31
N GLU A 25 19.31 -4.03 -14.10
CA GLU A 25 20.16 -4.22 -12.92
C GLU A 25 20.31 -5.70 -12.56
N LEU A 26 19.21 -6.45 -12.47
CA LEU A 26 19.26 -7.89 -12.18
C LEU A 26 20.03 -8.67 -13.24
N VAL A 27 19.88 -8.33 -14.53
CA VAL A 27 20.63 -8.95 -15.63
C VAL A 27 22.13 -8.59 -15.56
N SER A 28 22.47 -7.35 -15.20
CA SER A 28 23.87 -6.92 -15.03
C SER A 28 24.60 -7.65 -13.91
N HIS A 29 23.84 -8.13 -12.90
CA HIS A 29 24.33 -9.02 -11.83
C HIS A 29 24.42 -10.50 -12.26
N GLY A 30 24.16 -10.81 -13.54
CA GLY A 30 24.30 -12.17 -14.09
C GLY A 30 23.07 -13.06 -13.84
N HIS A 31 21.93 -12.50 -13.53
CA HIS A 31 20.68 -13.24 -13.36
C HIS A 31 19.89 -13.33 -14.66
N THR A 32 19.10 -14.39 -14.80
CA THR A 32 18.14 -14.54 -15.89
C THR A 32 16.80 -14.01 -15.42
N VAL A 33 16.19 -13.10 -16.19
CA VAL A 33 14.90 -12.51 -15.86
C VAL A 33 13.86 -12.90 -16.91
N TYR A 34 12.78 -13.50 -16.47
CA TYR A 34 11.60 -13.83 -17.25
C TYR A 34 10.48 -12.84 -16.93
N VAL A 35 9.89 -12.25 -17.96
CA VAL A 35 8.74 -11.34 -17.83
C VAL A 35 7.58 -11.93 -18.61
N GLN A 36 6.41 -12.00 -18.02
CA GLN A 36 5.23 -12.45 -18.76
C GLN A 36 4.86 -11.41 -19.83
N HIS A 37 4.45 -11.89 -20.99
CA HIS A 37 3.91 -11.07 -22.08
C HIS A 37 2.86 -10.06 -21.55
N THR A 38 3.02 -8.81 -21.93
CA THR A 38 2.17 -7.67 -21.53
C THR A 38 2.14 -7.34 -20.03
N ALA A 39 3.04 -7.89 -19.20
CA ALA A 39 3.01 -7.65 -17.75
C ALA A 39 3.19 -6.18 -17.37
N GLY A 40 3.99 -5.43 -18.12
CA GLY A 40 4.28 -4.02 -17.84
C GLY A 40 3.40 -3.02 -18.59
N GLU A 41 2.58 -3.43 -19.56
CA GLU A 41 1.83 -2.53 -20.43
C GLU A 41 0.92 -1.57 -19.66
N GLY A 42 0.21 -2.08 -18.66
CA GLY A 42 -0.66 -1.25 -17.81
C GLY A 42 0.07 -0.17 -17.01
N SER A 43 1.39 -0.34 -16.82
CA SER A 43 2.29 0.65 -16.21
C SER A 43 3.04 1.50 -17.24
N GLY A 44 2.79 1.31 -18.54
CA GLY A 44 3.46 2.03 -19.63
C GLY A 44 4.81 1.43 -20.03
N PHE A 45 5.08 0.18 -19.67
CA PHE A 45 6.31 -0.54 -20.02
C PHE A 45 5.98 -1.69 -20.97
N ALA A 46 6.16 -1.47 -22.29
CA ALA A 46 5.97 -2.49 -23.31
C ALA A 46 7.05 -3.56 -23.25
N ASP A 47 6.76 -4.76 -23.78
CA ASP A 47 7.65 -5.91 -23.77
C ASP A 47 9.03 -5.63 -24.37
N GLU A 48 9.09 -4.79 -25.42
CA GLU A 48 10.34 -4.40 -26.08
C GLU A 48 11.32 -3.69 -25.12
N LEU A 49 10.80 -2.97 -24.13
CA LEU A 49 11.62 -2.31 -23.12
C LEU A 49 12.28 -3.34 -22.18
N TYR A 50 11.57 -4.41 -21.85
CA TYR A 50 12.11 -5.52 -21.06
C TYR A 50 13.11 -6.35 -21.86
N VAL A 51 12.84 -6.63 -23.12
CA VAL A 51 13.80 -7.31 -24.03
C VAL A 51 15.07 -6.50 -24.16
N LYS A 52 14.97 -5.18 -24.36
CA LYS A 52 16.13 -4.28 -24.40
C LYS A 52 16.91 -4.26 -23.09
N ALA A 53 16.25 -4.46 -21.97
CA ALA A 53 16.87 -4.58 -20.64
C ALA A 53 17.52 -5.96 -20.40
N GLY A 54 17.34 -6.92 -21.31
CA GLY A 54 17.93 -8.26 -21.25
C GLY A 54 17.01 -9.35 -20.70
N ALA A 55 15.71 -9.09 -20.53
CA ALA A 55 14.74 -10.12 -20.16
C ALA A 55 14.33 -11.00 -21.33
N GLU A 56 13.90 -12.23 -21.03
CA GLU A 56 13.14 -13.11 -21.92
C GLU A 56 11.64 -12.94 -21.64
N ILE A 57 10.87 -12.67 -22.70
CA ILE A 57 9.41 -12.61 -22.60
C ILE A 57 8.83 -14.01 -22.71
N LEU A 58 8.00 -14.39 -21.75
CA LEU A 58 7.29 -15.68 -21.74
C LEU A 58 5.79 -15.48 -21.99
N PRO A 59 5.13 -16.37 -22.74
CA PRO A 59 3.74 -16.16 -23.15
C PRO A 59 2.74 -16.29 -22.00
N THR A 60 2.99 -17.16 -21.03
CA THR A 60 2.02 -17.52 -20.00
C THR A 60 2.55 -17.33 -18.58
N ILE A 61 1.65 -17.21 -17.62
CA ILE A 61 2.00 -17.13 -16.20
C ILE A 61 2.61 -18.46 -15.71
N GLU A 62 2.11 -19.60 -16.23
CA GLU A 62 2.60 -20.94 -15.93
C GLU A 62 4.07 -21.10 -16.31
N ASP A 63 4.45 -20.59 -17.50
CA ASP A 63 5.86 -20.62 -17.96
C ASP A 63 6.75 -19.80 -17.02
N VAL A 64 6.29 -18.62 -16.59
CA VAL A 64 7.03 -17.73 -15.67
C VAL A 64 7.26 -18.44 -14.34
N TYR A 65 6.21 -19.01 -13.73
CA TYR A 65 6.35 -19.72 -12.46
C TYR A 65 7.22 -20.97 -12.60
N ALA A 66 7.02 -21.75 -13.67
CA ALA A 66 7.76 -23.01 -13.86
C ALA A 66 9.25 -22.81 -14.05
N LYS A 67 9.69 -21.75 -14.74
CA LYS A 67 11.10 -21.48 -15.04
C LYS A 67 11.86 -20.75 -13.93
N SER A 68 11.17 -20.12 -12.98
CA SER A 68 11.77 -19.18 -12.04
C SER A 68 12.06 -19.78 -10.66
N ASP A 69 13.16 -19.38 -10.05
CA ASP A 69 13.53 -19.67 -8.67
C ASP A 69 12.90 -18.68 -7.70
N MET A 70 12.77 -17.42 -8.13
CA MET A 70 12.14 -16.33 -7.39
C MET A 70 11.07 -15.65 -8.24
N ILE A 71 9.90 -15.44 -7.66
CA ILE A 71 8.81 -14.65 -8.24
C ILE A 71 8.78 -13.29 -7.57
N VAL A 72 8.77 -12.22 -8.36
CA VAL A 72 8.63 -10.83 -7.89
C VAL A 72 7.31 -10.28 -8.41
N LYS A 73 6.42 -9.94 -7.49
CA LYS A 73 5.07 -9.43 -7.78
C LYS A 73 4.80 -8.12 -7.05
N VAL A 74 3.64 -7.55 -7.29
CA VAL A 74 3.11 -6.42 -6.53
C VAL A 74 2.12 -6.92 -5.48
N LYS A 75 1.08 -7.63 -5.91
CA LYS A 75 0.00 -8.12 -5.04
C LYS A 75 0.19 -9.58 -4.66
N GLU A 76 -0.51 -9.97 -3.62
CA GLU A 76 -0.61 -11.35 -3.18
C GLU A 76 -1.04 -12.28 -4.33
N PRO A 77 -0.54 -13.50 -4.39
CA PRO A 77 -1.09 -14.52 -5.26
C PRO A 77 -2.57 -14.75 -4.96
N ILE A 78 -3.37 -14.98 -6.00
CA ILE A 78 -4.78 -15.35 -5.87
C ILE A 78 -5.01 -16.78 -6.35
N GLU A 79 -6.22 -17.30 -6.18
CA GLU A 79 -6.54 -18.73 -6.33
C GLU A 79 -5.99 -19.39 -7.61
N PRO A 80 -6.05 -18.78 -8.83
CA PRO A 80 -5.44 -19.39 -10.02
C PRO A 80 -3.92 -19.55 -9.96
N GLU A 81 -3.22 -18.76 -9.12
CA GLU A 81 -1.76 -18.79 -8.99
C GLU A 81 -1.27 -19.82 -7.96
N TYR A 82 -2.13 -20.24 -7.03
CA TYR A 82 -1.70 -21.08 -5.90
C TYR A 82 -1.04 -22.40 -6.34
N ALA A 83 -1.59 -23.03 -7.37
CA ALA A 83 -1.08 -24.29 -7.90
C ALA A 83 0.23 -24.16 -8.67
N LEU A 84 0.61 -22.94 -9.07
CA LEU A 84 1.83 -22.66 -9.82
C LEU A 84 3.05 -22.49 -8.90
N ILE A 85 2.79 -22.15 -7.63
CA ILE A 85 3.84 -21.88 -6.64
C ILE A 85 4.40 -23.19 -6.11
N ARG A 86 5.75 -23.33 -6.17
CA ARG A 86 6.44 -24.57 -5.87
C ARG A 86 7.14 -24.54 -4.51
N ASN A 87 7.35 -25.72 -3.95
CA ASN A 87 8.16 -25.90 -2.75
C ASN A 87 9.56 -25.33 -2.95
N GLY A 88 10.02 -24.53 -1.99
CA GLY A 88 11.32 -23.86 -2.01
C GLY A 88 11.45 -22.68 -2.97
N GLN A 89 10.40 -22.34 -3.74
CA GLN A 89 10.38 -21.14 -4.57
C GLN A 89 10.25 -19.89 -3.70
N VAL A 90 11.05 -18.85 -3.95
CA VAL A 90 10.92 -17.56 -3.27
C VAL A 90 9.79 -16.76 -3.91
N VAL A 91 8.88 -16.25 -3.11
CA VAL A 91 7.84 -15.29 -3.55
C VAL A 91 8.03 -14.02 -2.78
N PHE A 92 8.37 -12.93 -3.47
CA PHE A 92 8.68 -11.61 -2.93
C PHE A 92 7.63 -10.61 -3.41
N THR A 93 6.69 -10.25 -2.54
CA THR A 93 5.48 -9.45 -2.87
C THR A 93 4.82 -8.93 -1.59
N TYR A 94 3.73 -8.12 -1.72
CA TYR A 94 2.76 -7.95 -0.64
C TYR A 94 1.91 -9.21 -0.49
N PHE A 95 1.70 -9.66 0.74
CA PHE A 95 0.87 -10.84 1.04
C PHE A 95 -0.38 -10.54 1.85
N HIS A 96 -0.27 -9.68 2.86
CA HIS A 96 -1.36 -9.39 3.80
C HIS A 96 -1.97 -10.63 4.45
N PHE A 97 -1.16 -11.63 4.80
CA PHE A 97 -1.58 -12.93 5.34
C PHE A 97 -2.57 -12.86 6.51
N ALA A 98 -2.48 -11.82 7.34
CA ALA A 98 -3.40 -11.65 8.47
C ALA A 98 -4.86 -11.38 8.06
N CYS A 99 -5.10 -11.02 6.80
CA CYS A 99 -6.41 -10.67 6.26
C CYS A 99 -7.01 -11.75 5.35
N ASP A 100 -6.22 -12.77 4.93
CA ASP A 100 -6.63 -13.78 3.95
C ASP A 100 -6.23 -15.18 4.41
N ARG A 101 -7.19 -15.93 4.95
CA ARG A 101 -6.99 -17.31 5.41
C ARG A 101 -6.76 -18.28 4.25
N PRO A 102 -7.54 -18.27 3.15
CA PRO A 102 -7.29 -19.10 1.98
C PRO A 102 -5.89 -18.96 1.41
N LEU A 103 -5.39 -17.72 1.24
CA LEU A 103 -4.03 -17.46 0.81
C LEU A 103 -3.00 -18.04 1.79
N THR A 104 -3.22 -17.83 3.09
CA THR A 104 -2.34 -18.35 4.15
C THR A 104 -2.21 -19.88 4.05
N ASP A 105 -3.33 -20.59 3.95
CA ASP A 105 -3.35 -22.05 3.85
C ASP A 105 -2.73 -22.55 2.53
N ALA A 106 -2.95 -21.83 1.41
CA ALA A 106 -2.36 -22.16 0.12
C ALA A 106 -0.82 -22.03 0.15
N MET A 107 -0.30 -20.95 0.73
CA MET A 107 1.15 -20.74 0.82
C MET A 107 1.83 -21.73 1.79
N LEU A 108 1.18 -22.08 2.89
CA LEU A 108 1.65 -23.15 3.77
C LEU A 108 1.74 -24.49 3.03
N LYS A 109 0.70 -24.83 2.25
CA LYS A 109 0.64 -26.07 1.48
C LYS A 109 1.70 -26.11 0.37
N SER A 110 1.98 -24.96 -0.28
CA SER A 110 2.98 -24.88 -1.35
C SER A 110 4.40 -25.17 -0.89
N GLY A 111 4.72 -24.88 0.38
CA GLY A 111 6.08 -24.97 0.90
C GLY A 111 7.03 -23.89 0.37
N ALA A 112 6.52 -22.84 -0.22
CA ALA A 112 7.31 -21.70 -0.72
C ALA A 112 7.98 -20.92 0.41
N ILE A 113 8.92 -20.04 0.02
CA ILE A 113 9.55 -19.05 0.89
C ILE A 113 8.86 -17.72 0.61
N CYS A 114 7.98 -17.30 1.51
CA CYS A 114 7.18 -16.09 1.35
C CYS A 114 7.85 -14.92 2.08
N ILE A 115 8.32 -13.93 1.31
CA ILE A 115 8.94 -12.72 1.84
C ILE A 115 8.02 -11.55 1.55
N ALA A 116 7.36 -11.05 2.61
CA ALA A 116 6.32 -10.02 2.52
C ALA A 116 6.92 -8.62 2.58
N TYR A 117 6.61 -7.79 1.59
CA TYR A 117 7.06 -6.40 1.53
C TYR A 117 6.63 -5.60 2.77
N GLU A 118 5.39 -5.77 3.20
CA GLU A 118 4.78 -5.00 4.29
C GLU A 118 5.34 -5.33 5.67
N THR A 119 6.11 -6.41 5.81
CA THR A 119 6.73 -6.80 7.07
C THR A 119 8.25 -6.61 7.10
N VAL A 120 8.87 -6.21 5.98
CA VAL A 120 10.26 -5.72 5.99
C VAL A 120 10.31 -4.44 6.82
N GLN A 121 11.00 -4.51 7.97
CA GLN A 121 10.99 -3.43 8.96
C GLN A 121 12.39 -3.12 9.47
N LYS A 122 12.80 -1.86 9.39
CA LYS A 122 14.07 -1.37 9.92
C LYS A 122 14.07 -1.27 11.46
N ALA A 123 15.23 -1.01 12.05
CA ALA A 123 15.39 -0.87 13.50
C ALA A 123 14.61 0.31 14.08
N ASP A 124 14.43 1.39 13.31
CA ASP A 124 13.62 2.55 13.64
C ASP A 124 12.11 2.32 13.47
N ARG A 125 11.70 1.07 13.17
CA ARG A 125 10.34 0.62 12.87
C ARG A 125 9.76 1.13 11.56
N SER A 126 10.52 1.81 10.73
CA SER A 126 10.06 2.18 9.38
C SER A 126 9.86 0.94 8.50
N LEU A 127 8.90 1.04 7.57
CA LEU A 127 8.52 -0.02 6.64
C LEU A 127 8.91 0.41 5.22
N PRO A 128 10.18 0.22 4.81
CA PRO A 128 10.74 0.83 3.61
C PRO A 128 10.04 0.38 2.32
N LEU A 129 9.47 -0.83 2.29
CA LEU A 129 8.80 -1.34 1.10
C LEU A 129 7.30 -1.04 1.07
N LEU A 130 6.71 -0.63 2.22
CA LEU A 130 5.33 -0.15 2.29
C LEU A 130 5.23 1.37 2.08
N ALA A 131 6.26 2.12 2.49
CA ALA A 131 6.29 3.58 2.43
C ALA A 131 5.95 4.16 1.04
N PRO A 132 6.49 3.64 -0.10
CA PRO A 132 6.16 4.19 -1.42
C PRO A 132 4.66 4.13 -1.75
N MET A 133 4.00 3.02 -1.40
CA MET A 133 2.56 2.88 -1.64
C MET A 133 1.74 3.74 -0.68
N SER A 134 2.21 3.91 0.55
CA SER A 134 1.61 4.84 1.52
C SER A 134 1.70 6.30 1.04
N GLU A 135 2.83 6.71 0.48
CA GLU A 135 3.00 8.03 -0.11
C GLU A 135 2.10 8.27 -1.31
N VAL A 136 2.00 7.31 -2.22
CA VAL A 136 1.08 7.39 -3.38
C VAL A 136 -0.36 7.46 -2.89
N ALA A 137 -0.77 6.59 -1.96
CA ALA A 137 -2.12 6.57 -1.42
C ALA A 137 -2.51 7.90 -0.77
N GLY A 138 -1.62 8.48 0.06
CA GLY A 138 -1.88 9.77 0.71
C GLY A 138 -2.02 10.92 -0.29
N ARG A 139 -1.15 10.98 -1.31
CA ARG A 139 -1.23 11.99 -2.37
C ARG A 139 -2.55 11.88 -3.15
N MET A 140 -2.95 10.67 -3.51
CA MET A 140 -4.21 10.41 -4.19
C MET A 140 -5.42 10.68 -3.31
N ALA A 141 -5.33 10.47 -2.00
CA ALA A 141 -6.43 10.78 -1.09
C ALA A 141 -6.80 12.28 -1.15
N ALA A 142 -5.82 13.18 -1.18
CA ALA A 142 -6.07 14.60 -1.35
C ALA A 142 -6.67 14.94 -2.72
N GLN A 143 -6.19 14.33 -3.80
CA GLN A 143 -6.73 14.53 -5.16
C GLN A 143 -8.19 14.04 -5.25
N ASN A 144 -8.48 12.84 -4.74
CA ASN A 144 -9.82 12.28 -4.73
C ASN A 144 -10.77 13.10 -3.81
N GLY A 145 -10.27 13.55 -2.65
CA GLY A 145 -11.02 14.48 -1.79
C GLY A 145 -11.44 15.72 -2.55
N ALA A 146 -10.54 16.36 -3.30
CA ALA A 146 -10.84 17.52 -4.13
C ALA A 146 -11.81 17.20 -5.26
N TYR A 147 -11.67 16.04 -5.91
CA TYR A 147 -12.54 15.62 -7.01
C TYR A 147 -13.97 15.37 -6.55
N TYR A 148 -14.13 14.63 -5.45
CA TYR A 148 -15.47 14.33 -4.91
C TYR A 148 -16.09 15.48 -4.13
N LEU A 149 -15.34 16.54 -3.81
CA LEU A 149 -15.89 17.77 -3.24
C LEU A 149 -16.72 18.58 -4.25
N GLN A 150 -16.57 18.29 -5.54
CA GLN A 150 -17.37 18.92 -6.61
C GLN A 150 -18.85 18.54 -6.51
N LYS A 151 -19.75 19.52 -6.78
CA LYS A 151 -21.20 19.29 -6.69
C LYS A 151 -21.69 18.17 -7.61
N THR A 152 -21.13 18.08 -8.81
CA THR A 152 -21.45 17.04 -9.81
C THR A 152 -21.03 15.64 -9.39
N LYS A 153 -20.24 15.51 -8.32
CA LYS A 153 -19.74 14.24 -7.74
C LYS A 153 -20.36 13.95 -6.36
N GLY A 154 -21.36 14.69 -5.96
CA GLY A 154 -22.06 14.52 -4.67
C GLY A 154 -21.55 15.42 -3.54
N GLY A 155 -20.43 16.12 -3.75
CA GLY A 155 -19.82 16.99 -2.74
C GLY A 155 -20.52 18.32 -2.53
N LYS A 156 -19.96 19.14 -1.65
CA LYS A 156 -20.47 20.49 -1.28
C LYS A 156 -20.40 21.51 -2.43
N GLY A 157 -19.63 21.25 -3.48
CA GLY A 157 -19.35 22.20 -4.56
C GLY A 157 -18.33 23.28 -4.19
N LYS A 158 -17.36 22.95 -3.32
CA LYS A 158 -16.26 23.82 -2.95
C LYS A 158 -15.01 23.54 -3.78
N LEU A 159 -14.26 24.59 -4.08
CA LEU A 159 -12.93 24.48 -4.66
C LEU A 159 -11.88 24.36 -3.54
N MET A 160 -10.95 23.44 -3.68
CA MET A 160 -9.93 23.16 -2.65
C MET A 160 -9.15 24.44 -2.27
N ALA A 161 -8.70 25.21 -3.26
CA ALA A 161 -7.90 26.43 -3.05
C ALA A 161 -8.71 27.68 -2.69
N GLY A 162 -10.05 27.67 -2.84
CA GLY A 162 -10.82 28.90 -2.88
C GLY A 162 -10.44 29.78 -4.09
N VAL A 163 -10.84 31.04 -4.04
CA VAL A 163 -10.45 32.09 -5.00
C VAL A 163 -10.40 33.43 -4.26
N PRO A 164 -9.84 34.52 -4.82
CA PRO A 164 -9.86 35.83 -4.18
C PRO A 164 -11.28 36.22 -3.69
N GLY A 165 -11.40 36.47 -2.38
CA GLY A 165 -12.67 36.75 -1.71
C GLY A 165 -13.44 35.53 -1.19
N VAL A 166 -12.99 34.29 -1.51
CA VAL A 166 -13.59 33.03 -1.06
C VAL A 166 -12.54 32.16 -0.37
N LYS A 167 -12.80 31.76 0.88
CA LYS A 167 -11.87 30.92 1.66
C LYS A 167 -11.67 29.54 1.02
N PRO A 168 -10.49 28.93 1.18
CA PRO A 168 -10.23 27.55 0.74
C PRO A 168 -11.10 26.54 1.51
N ALA A 169 -11.13 25.32 1.00
CA ALA A 169 -11.70 24.17 1.70
C ALA A 169 -10.85 23.81 2.92
N LYS A 170 -11.52 23.30 3.97
CA LYS A 170 -10.87 22.76 5.16
C LYS A 170 -10.71 21.26 5.04
N VAL A 171 -9.48 20.80 5.20
CA VAL A 171 -9.12 19.36 5.14
C VAL A 171 -8.64 18.90 6.52
N LEU A 172 -9.32 17.92 7.08
CA LEU A 172 -8.93 17.26 8.31
C LEU A 172 -8.25 15.93 8.00
N VAL A 173 -6.99 15.77 8.41
CA VAL A 173 -6.22 14.53 8.22
C VAL A 173 -6.07 13.83 9.57
N LEU A 174 -6.57 12.60 9.67
CA LEU A 174 -6.53 11.79 10.89
C LEU A 174 -5.36 10.79 10.79
N GLY A 175 -4.30 11.05 11.57
CA GLY A 175 -3.05 10.29 11.58
C GLY A 175 -1.92 11.02 10.85
N GLY A 176 -0.80 11.20 11.54
CA GLY A 176 0.41 11.89 11.05
C GLY A 176 1.47 10.94 10.50
N GLY A 177 1.12 9.70 10.12
CA GLY A 177 2.02 8.74 9.48
C GLY A 177 2.37 9.13 8.04
N THR A 178 3.03 8.23 7.31
CA THR A 178 3.45 8.47 5.90
C THR A 178 2.27 8.85 5.00
N VAL A 179 1.13 8.17 5.13
CA VAL A 179 -0.09 8.47 4.36
C VAL A 179 -0.60 9.87 4.68
N GLY A 180 -0.76 10.18 5.98
CA GLY A 180 -1.32 11.46 6.42
C GLY A 180 -0.43 12.65 6.08
N GLU A 181 0.88 12.52 6.25
CA GLU A 181 1.84 13.55 5.83
C GLU A 181 1.75 13.81 4.33
N ALA A 182 1.74 12.75 3.51
CA ALA A 182 1.63 12.87 2.06
C ALA A 182 0.30 13.53 1.64
N ALA A 183 -0.82 13.17 2.30
CA ALA A 183 -2.14 13.75 2.06
C ALA A 183 -2.17 15.24 2.45
N ALA A 184 -1.67 15.59 3.64
CA ALA A 184 -1.63 16.96 4.14
C ALA A 184 -0.76 17.86 3.22
N ARG A 185 0.40 17.36 2.79
CA ARG A 185 1.30 18.08 1.89
C ARG A 185 0.65 18.41 0.55
N ILE A 186 -0.08 17.45 -0.04
CA ILE A 186 -0.76 17.66 -1.32
C ILE A 186 -1.98 18.57 -1.16
N ALA A 187 -2.81 18.34 -0.13
CA ALA A 187 -3.96 19.21 0.14
C ALA A 187 -3.52 20.68 0.36
N ALA A 188 -2.45 20.88 1.15
CA ALA A 188 -1.86 22.20 1.36
C ALA A 188 -1.27 22.81 0.07
N GLY A 189 -0.60 21.99 -0.75
CA GLY A 189 -0.09 22.40 -2.07
C GLY A 189 -1.20 22.78 -3.06
N MET A 190 -2.39 22.20 -2.91
CA MET A 190 -3.61 22.59 -3.63
C MET A 190 -4.28 23.85 -3.04
N GLY A 191 -3.72 24.45 -1.98
CA GLY A 191 -4.19 25.69 -1.37
C GLY A 191 -5.24 25.51 -0.28
N ALA A 192 -5.50 24.30 0.19
CA ALA A 192 -6.44 24.04 1.29
C ALA A 192 -5.94 24.60 2.64
N ASP A 193 -6.85 24.84 3.57
CA ASP A 193 -6.57 25.00 5.00
C ASP A 193 -6.62 23.61 5.64
N VAL A 194 -5.46 23.12 6.13
CA VAL A 194 -5.30 21.71 6.54
C VAL A 194 -5.04 21.61 8.04
N THR A 195 -5.79 20.73 8.72
CA THR A 195 -5.47 20.29 10.09
C THR A 195 -5.04 18.82 10.04
N ILE A 196 -3.83 18.50 10.51
CA ILE A 196 -3.34 17.13 10.66
C ILE A 196 -3.28 16.74 12.13
N THR A 197 -3.79 15.54 12.46
CA THR A 197 -3.85 15.05 13.84
C THR A 197 -2.96 13.84 14.06
N ASP A 198 -2.34 13.75 15.24
CA ASP A 198 -1.63 12.55 15.70
C ASP A 198 -1.64 12.51 17.25
N ILE A 199 -1.47 11.31 17.82
CA ILE A 199 -1.30 11.14 19.27
C ILE A 199 0.14 11.37 19.75
N SER A 200 1.10 11.39 18.83
CA SER A 200 2.52 11.56 19.12
C SER A 200 2.94 13.02 19.02
N ILE A 201 3.17 13.67 20.16
CA ILE A 201 3.70 15.05 20.18
C ILE A 201 5.04 15.19 19.47
N PRO A 202 6.01 14.26 19.59
CA PRO A 202 7.23 14.30 18.79
C PRO A 202 6.94 14.30 17.29
N ARG A 203 5.98 13.50 16.82
CA ARG A 203 5.59 13.47 15.40
C ARG A 203 4.94 14.79 14.96
N LEU A 204 4.05 15.35 15.78
CA LEU A 204 3.45 16.65 15.50
C LEU A 204 4.49 17.79 15.39
N ARG A 205 5.54 17.77 16.24
CA ARG A 205 6.66 18.73 16.12
C ARG A 205 7.40 18.59 14.80
N GLN A 206 7.67 17.37 14.38
CA GLN A 206 8.32 17.10 13.10
C GLN A 206 7.45 17.60 11.93
N LEU A 207 6.16 17.27 11.93
CA LEU A 207 5.21 17.70 10.88
C LEU A 207 5.07 19.22 10.82
N ALA A 208 5.09 19.92 11.97
CA ALA A 208 5.03 21.39 12.03
C ALA A 208 6.26 22.07 11.38
N ILE A 209 7.39 21.38 11.31
CA ILE A 209 8.62 21.88 10.64
C ILE A 209 8.60 21.54 9.14
N GLU A 210 8.13 20.33 8.79
CA GLU A 210 8.25 19.77 7.43
C GLU A 210 7.11 20.17 6.49
N LEU A 211 5.94 20.52 7.04
CA LEU A 211 4.75 20.87 6.25
C LEU A 211 4.63 22.38 6.03
N PRO A 212 3.94 22.81 4.95
CA PRO A 212 3.69 24.22 4.65
C PRO A 212 2.91 24.95 5.75
N ALA A 213 2.99 26.28 5.79
CA ALA A 213 2.39 27.14 6.81
C ALA A 213 0.85 27.06 6.91
N ASN A 214 0.17 26.61 5.86
CA ASN A 214 -1.27 26.38 5.84
C ASN A 214 -1.65 24.95 6.36
N VAL A 215 -0.73 24.27 7.03
CA VAL A 215 -0.98 23.03 7.75
C VAL A 215 -0.84 23.26 9.24
N HIS A 216 -1.89 22.98 9.99
CA HIS A 216 -1.95 23.09 11.44
C HIS A 216 -1.88 21.70 12.07
N THR A 217 -1.08 21.55 13.11
CA THR A 217 -0.99 20.28 13.85
C THR A 217 -1.90 20.31 15.07
N LEU A 218 -2.61 19.20 15.33
CA LEU A 218 -3.53 19.07 16.45
C LEU A 218 -3.37 17.71 17.13
N TYR A 219 -3.40 17.68 18.46
CA TYR A 219 -3.38 16.42 19.22
C TYR A 219 -4.69 15.65 18.99
N SER A 220 -4.55 14.38 18.56
CA SER A 220 -5.69 13.53 18.23
C SER A 220 -6.39 13.03 19.50
N SER A 221 -7.63 13.44 19.68
CA SER A 221 -8.54 12.93 20.69
C SER A 221 -9.97 12.90 20.12
N ALA A 222 -10.86 12.11 20.70
CA ALA A 222 -12.26 12.12 20.31
C ALA A 222 -12.90 13.52 20.38
N HIS A 223 -12.49 14.32 21.37
CA HIS A 223 -12.98 15.69 21.54
C HIS A 223 -12.47 16.62 20.45
N SER A 224 -11.15 16.61 20.16
CA SER A 224 -10.57 17.47 19.12
C SER A 224 -11.11 17.13 17.73
N ILE A 225 -11.27 15.83 17.43
CA ILE A 225 -11.88 15.39 16.16
C ILE A 225 -13.31 15.92 16.04
N LYS A 226 -14.15 15.73 17.09
CA LYS A 226 -15.55 16.23 17.09
C LYS A 226 -15.65 17.73 16.85
N ASN A 227 -14.71 18.51 17.38
CA ASN A 227 -14.69 19.96 17.22
C ASN A 227 -14.31 20.43 15.80
N GLU A 228 -13.50 19.63 15.07
CA GLU A 228 -13.09 19.95 13.70
C GLU A 228 -14.16 19.56 12.65
N LEU A 229 -14.96 18.50 12.92
CA LEU A 229 -15.91 17.96 11.94
C LEU A 229 -16.94 18.97 11.40
N PRO A 230 -17.54 19.88 12.21
CA PRO A 230 -18.56 20.81 11.71
C PRO A 230 -18.08 21.72 10.59
N THR A 231 -16.80 21.98 10.53
CA THR A 231 -16.22 22.89 9.52
C THR A 231 -15.41 22.17 8.45
N ALA A 232 -15.19 20.86 8.60
CA ALA A 232 -14.44 20.07 7.64
C ALA A 232 -15.21 19.91 6.33
N ASP A 233 -14.50 20.05 5.23
CA ASP A 233 -15.02 19.79 3.88
C ASP A 233 -14.56 18.43 3.35
N VAL A 234 -13.34 18.04 3.71
CA VAL A 234 -12.74 16.72 3.42
C VAL A 234 -12.13 16.18 4.70
N VAL A 235 -12.38 14.91 5.02
CA VAL A 235 -11.72 14.19 6.12
C VAL A 235 -10.99 13.00 5.54
N ILE A 236 -9.69 12.89 5.80
CA ILE A 236 -8.83 11.80 5.32
C ILE A 236 -8.43 10.92 6.49
N GLY A 237 -8.90 9.67 6.50
CA GLY A 237 -8.53 8.65 7.47
C GLY A 237 -7.25 7.94 7.04
N SER A 238 -6.17 8.11 7.79
CA SER A 238 -4.84 7.61 7.44
C SER A 238 -4.11 6.90 8.59
N VAL A 239 -4.85 6.51 9.62
CA VAL A 239 -4.28 5.76 10.74
C VAL A 239 -4.12 4.30 10.36
N LEU A 240 -2.91 3.79 10.55
CA LEU A 240 -2.56 2.39 10.36
C LEU A 240 -1.88 1.88 11.64
N VAL A 241 -2.40 0.79 12.18
CA VAL A 241 -1.77 0.09 13.31
C VAL A 241 -1.17 -1.21 12.79
N PRO A 242 0.17 -1.32 12.71
CA PRO A 242 0.80 -2.52 12.18
C PRO A 242 0.39 -3.78 12.94
N GLY A 243 -0.20 -4.76 12.26
CA GLY A 243 -0.59 -6.05 12.84
C GLY A 243 -1.85 -6.03 13.69
N ASP A 244 -2.61 -4.93 13.71
CA ASP A 244 -3.88 -4.81 14.45
C ASP A 244 -4.95 -4.11 13.60
N LYS A 245 -6.20 -4.15 14.06
CA LYS A 245 -7.32 -3.45 13.42
C LYS A 245 -7.20 -1.94 13.62
N THR A 246 -7.50 -1.19 12.57
CA THR A 246 -7.56 0.27 12.63
C THR A 246 -8.66 0.73 13.59
N PRO A 247 -8.38 1.68 14.52
CA PRO A 247 -9.41 2.22 15.41
C PRO A 247 -10.44 3.04 14.63
N LYS A 248 -11.71 2.96 15.05
CA LYS A 248 -12.79 3.77 14.48
C LYS A 248 -12.74 5.18 15.09
N LEU A 249 -12.20 6.13 14.34
CA LEU A 249 -12.03 7.52 14.76
C LEU A 249 -13.27 8.39 14.48
N ILE A 250 -14.04 8.04 13.44
CA ILE A 250 -15.33 8.64 13.13
C ILE A 250 -16.39 7.58 13.32
N THR A 251 -17.28 7.78 14.28
CA THR A 251 -18.44 6.91 14.54
C THR A 251 -19.66 7.35 13.73
N LYS A 252 -20.66 6.48 13.61
CA LYS A 252 -21.86 6.79 12.80
C LYS A 252 -22.60 8.03 13.28
N ASP A 253 -22.71 8.23 14.60
CA ASP A 253 -23.35 9.41 15.20
C ASP A 253 -22.63 10.72 14.85
N MET A 254 -21.31 10.68 14.64
CA MET A 254 -20.53 11.85 14.24
C MET A 254 -20.82 12.34 12.82
N LEU A 255 -21.44 11.54 11.95
CA LEU A 255 -21.84 12.00 10.62
C LEU A 255 -22.77 13.22 10.68
N SER A 256 -23.64 13.26 11.70
CA SER A 256 -24.57 14.37 11.92
C SER A 256 -23.90 15.71 12.28
N LEU A 257 -22.61 15.68 12.66
CA LEU A 257 -21.83 16.89 12.94
C LEU A 257 -21.31 17.57 11.67
N MET A 258 -21.28 16.84 10.55
CA MET A 258 -20.75 17.32 9.28
C MET A 258 -21.87 17.87 8.38
N GLU A 259 -21.52 18.80 7.53
CA GLU A 259 -22.46 19.31 6.52
C GLU A 259 -22.65 18.28 5.38
N PRO A 260 -23.86 18.16 4.81
CA PRO A 260 -24.07 17.32 3.62
C PRO A 260 -23.12 17.67 2.48
N GLY A 261 -22.58 16.63 1.84
CA GLY A 261 -21.57 16.75 0.79
C GLY A 261 -20.12 16.87 1.31
N THR A 262 -19.89 16.76 2.63
CA THR A 262 -18.54 16.48 3.17
C THR A 262 -18.04 15.16 2.60
N VAL A 263 -16.74 15.09 2.28
CA VAL A 263 -16.11 13.90 1.70
C VAL A 263 -15.23 13.22 2.74
N LEU A 264 -15.52 11.96 3.03
CA LEU A 264 -14.68 11.07 3.83
C LEU A 264 -13.82 10.20 2.90
N VAL A 265 -12.51 10.27 3.02
CA VAL A 265 -11.55 9.44 2.27
C VAL A 265 -10.89 8.47 3.25
N ASP A 266 -11.23 7.19 3.19
CA ASP A 266 -10.69 6.17 4.09
C ASP A 266 -9.55 5.41 3.43
N VAL A 267 -8.31 5.86 3.66
CA VAL A 267 -7.11 5.22 3.09
C VAL A 267 -6.77 3.92 3.82
N ALA A 268 -7.22 3.76 5.06
CA ALA A 268 -6.96 2.58 5.88
C ALA A 268 -7.96 1.44 5.63
N ILE A 269 -8.78 1.52 4.58
CA ILE A 269 -9.88 0.58 4.34
C ILE A 269 -9.42 -0.87 4.21
N ASP A 270 -8.25 -1.13 3.64
CA ASP A 270 -7.64 -2.46 3.53
C ASP A 270 -7.42 -3.15 4.91
N GLN A 271 -7.39 -2.36 5.98
CA GLN A 271 -7.26 -2.83 7.38
C GLN A 271 -8.51 -2.53 8.22
N GLY A 272 -9.66 -2.48 7.58
CA GLY A 272 -10.96 -2.28 8.20
C GLY A 272 -11.42 -0.82 8.29
N GLY A 273 -10.58 0.14 7.91
CA GLY A 273 -10.93 1.57 7.83
C GLY A 273 -10.98 2.33 9.16
N CYS A 274 -10.79 3.65 9.08
CA CYS A 274 -10.83 4.58 10.23
C CYS A 274 -12.26 5.02 10.58
N PHE A 275 -13.24 4.82 9.71
CA PHE A 275 -14.62 5.26 9.92
C PHE A 275 -15.53 4.05 10.15
N GLU A 276 -16.45 4.18 11.10
CA GLU A 276 -17.38 3.10 11.43
C GLU A 276 -18.28 2.72 10.24
N THR A 277 -18.63 3.71 9.43
CA THR A 277 -19.48 3.56 8.25
C THR A 277 -18.71 3.18 6.98
N SER A 278 -17.39 3.02 7.06
CA SER A 278 -16.58 2.60 5.91
C SER A 278 -16.75 1.13 5.57
N HIS A 279 -16.95 0.86 4.27
CA HIS A 279 -16.83 -0.46 3.67
C HIS A 279 -16.01 -0.37 2.37
N PRO A 280 -15.27 -1.42 2.00
CA PRO A 280 -14.43 -1.38 0.80
C PRO A 280 -15.24 -1.13 -0.48
N THR A 281 -14.70 -0.25 -1.33
CA THR A 281 -15.18 0.01 -2.68
C THR A 281 -14.10 -0.32 -3.71
N THR A 282 -14.44 -0.19 -5.00
CA THR A 282 -13.52 -0.47 -6.11
C THR A 282 -13.31 0.77 -6.96
N HIS A 283 -12.28 0.76 -7.81
CA HIS A 283 -12.08 1.86 -8.78
C HIS A 283 -13.23 2.02 -9.77
N SER A 284 -14.00 0.96 -10.03
CA SER A 284 -15.16 1.01 -10.93
C SER A 284 -16.42 1.61 -10.28
N ASP A 285 -16.54 1.47 -8.95
CA ASP A 285 -17.63 2.04 -8.14
C ASP A 285 -17.02 2.59 -6.84
N PRO A 286 -16.42 3.80 -6.89
CA PRO A 286 -15.48 4.24 -5.86
C PRO A 286 -16.12 4.91 -4.64
N VAL A 287 -17.39 5.36 -4.74
CA VAL A 287 -18.03 6.15 -3.69
C VAL A 287 -19.45 5.69 -3.40
N TYR A 288 -19.88 5.93 -2.17
CA TYR A 288 -21.27 5.84 -1.75
C TYR A 288 -21.61 6.97 -0.79
N THR A 289 -22.88 7.18 -0.50
CA THR A 289 -23.33 8.26 0.39
C THR A 289 -24.14 7.69 1.55
N ILE A 290 -23.81 8.11 2.78
CA ILE A 290 -24.56 7.80 4.00
C ILE A 290 -24.87 9.12 4.70
N ASP A 291 -26.13 9.36 5.05
CA ASP A 291 -26.59 10.56 5.74
C ASP A 291 -26.13 11.88 5.06
N GLY A 292 -26.03 11.88 3.73
CA GLY A 292 -25.55 13.02 2.95
C GLY A 292 -24.03 13.17 2.88
N ILE A 293 -23.27 12.31 3.52
CA ILE A 293 -21.78 12.33 3.54
C ILE A 293 -21.24 11.36 2.49
N VAL A 294 -20.37 11.86 1.62
CA VAL A 294 -19.73 11.07 0.55
C VAL A 294 -18.58 10.28 1.12
N HIS A 295 -18.58 8.97 0.91
CA HIS A 295 -17.51 8.06 1.34
C HIS A 295 -16.73 7.56 0.13
N TYR A 296 -15.43 7.81 0.10
CA TYR A 296 -14.47 7.22 -0.82
C TYR A 296 -13.60 6.22 -0.03
N ALA A 297 -13.78 4.94 -0.28
CA ALA A 297 -13.13 3.87 0.46
C ALA A 297 -12.58 2.78 -0.48
N VAL A 298 -11.93 3.21 -1.56
CA VAL A 298 -11.37 2.31 -2.57
C VAL A 298 -10.21 1.51 -1.99
N ALA A 299 -10.35 0.20 -1.99
CA ALA A 299 -9.24 -0.70 -1.73
C ALA A 299 -8.21 -0.58 -2.86
N ASN A 300 -6.91 -0.55 -2.51
CA ASN A 300 -5.85 -0.44 -3.50
C ASN A 300 -5.78 0.91 -4.25
N ILE A 301 -5.92 2.02 -3.53
CA ILE A 301 -5.80 3.39 -4.11
C ILE A 301 -4.58 3.54 -5.03
N PRO A 302 -3.35 3.07 -4.70
CA PRO A 302 -2.18 3.21 -5.56
C PRO A 302 -2.28 2.50 -6.92
N GLY A 303 -3.17 1.52 -7.06
CA GLY A 303 -3.42 0.81 -8.32
C GLY A 303 -3.95 1.71 -9.44
N ALA A 304 -4.57 2.85 -9.12
CA ALA A 304 -5.08 3.80 -10.10
C ALA A 304 -3.98 4.60 -10.85
N VAL A 305 -2.76 4.62 -10.34
CA VAL A 305 -1.61 5.30 -10.96
C VAL A 305 -0.44 4.33 -11.15
N PRO A 306 -0.64 3.28 -11.96
CA PRO A 306 0.27 2.14 -12.02
C PRO A 306 1.69 2.51 -12.47
N ASN A 307 1.87 3.48 -13.36
CA ASN A 307 3.21 3.93 -13.80
C ASN A 307 4.03 4.48 -12.62
N THR A 308 3.46 5.43 -11.85
CA THR A 308 4.12 6.00 -10.67
C THR A 308 4.34 4.95 -9.60
N SER A 309 3.32 4.14 -9.33
CA SER A 309 3.35 3.12 -8.27
C SER A 309 4.36 2.02 -8.55
N THR A 310 4.43 1.52 -9.79
CA THR A 310 5.42 0.53 -10.21
C THR A 310 6.83 1.07 -10.08
N THR A 311 7.08 2.28 -10.57
CA THR A 311 8.41 2.90 -10.48
C THR A 311 8.84 3.13 -9.02
N ALA A 312 7.94 3.68 -8.20
CA ALA A 312 8.22 3.92 -6.79
C ALA A 312 8.48 2.61 -6.01
N LEU A 313 7.68 1.58 -6.28
CA LEU A 313 7.84 0.26 -5.65
C LEU A 313 9.15 -0.40 -6.08
N THR A 314 9.44 -0.45 -7.39
CA THR A 314 10.70 -1.02 -7.90
C THR A 314 11.91 -0.34 -7.29
N ASN A 315 11.92 0.99 -7.21
CA ASN A 315 13.03 1.74 -6.61
C ASN A 315 13.29 1.33 -5.15
N ALA A 316 12.25 0.95 -4.41
CA ALA A 316 12.38 0.51 -3.03
C ALA A 316 12.74 -0.98 -2.90
N THR A 317 12.20 -1.84 -3.77
CA THR A 317 12.36 -3.30 -3.69
C THR A 317 13.62 -3.83 -4.38
N LEU A 318 14.16 -3.10 -5.36
CA LEU A 318 15.25 -3.56 -6.23
C LEU A 318 16.48 -4.03 -5.45
N SER A 319 16.96 -3.25 -4.49
CA SER A 319 18.15 -3.62 -3.70
C SER A 319 17.96 -4.91 -2.91
N TYR A 320 16.75 -5.15 -2.41
CA TYR A 320 16.42 -6.40 -1.73
C TYR A 320 16.28 -7.56 -2.71
N ALA A 321 15.67 -7.35 -3.87
CA ALA A 321 15.58 -8.36 -4.93
C ALA A 321 16.97 -8.78 -5.43
N VAL A 322 17.88 -7.83 -5.64
CA VAL A 322 19.29 -8.10 -5.99
C VAL A 322 19.98 -8.89 -4.87
N ALA A 323 19.83 -8.48 -3.61
CA ALA A 323 20.43 -9.20 -2.49
C ALA A 323 19.92 -10.66 -2.37
N LEU A 324 18.62 -10.86 -2.57
CA LEU A 324 18.01 -12.20 -2.60
C LEU A 324 18.54 -13.04 -3.77
N ALA A 325 18.71 -12.42 -4.93
CA ALA A 325 19.19 -13.10 -6.14
C ALA A 325 20.67 -13.45 -6.06
N ASP A 326 21.53 -12.54 -5.61
CA ASP A 326 22.98 -12.71 -5.51
C ASP A 326 23.39 -13.73 -4.45
N LYS A 327 22.77 -13.61 -3.26
CA LYS A 327 23.22 -14.34 -2.05
C LYS A 327 22.37 -15.59 -1.77
N GLY A 328 21.20 -15.71 -2.41
CA GLY A 328 20.16 -16.63 -1.97
C GLY A 328 19.46 -16.13 -0.69
N TRP A 329 18.21 -16.52 -0.50
CA TRP A 329 17.36 -15.96 0.55
C TRP A 329 17.94 -16.14 1.97
N LYS A 330 18.52 -17.31 2.30
CA LYS A 330 19.08 -17.57 3.64
C LYS A 330 20.19 -16.59 4.01
N LYS A 331 21.14 -16.39 3.13
CA LYS A 331 22.25 -15.47 3.39
C LYS A 331 21.78 -14.01 3.35
N ALA A 332 20.89 -13.66 2.43
CA ALA A 332 20.35 -12.30 2.34
C ALA A 332 19.64 -11.87 3.64
N VAL A 333 18.78 -12.75 4.21
CA VAL A 333 18.09 -12.44 5.48
C VAL A 333 19.00 -12.51 6.70
N THR A 334 20.08 -13.30 6.65
CA THR A 334 21.09 -13.32 7.72
C THR A 334 21.89 -12.03 7.75
N ASP A 335 22.21 -11.49 6.58
CA ASP A 335 22.99 -10.24 6.43
C ASP A 335 22.15 -8.99 6.71
N ASP A 336 20.81 -9.04 6.49
CA ASP A 336 19.92 -7.91 6.67
C ASP A 336 18.77 -8.23 7.66
N PRO A 337 18.85 -7.74 8.91
CA PRO A 337 17.79 -7.93 9.91
C PRO A 337 16.43 -7.33 9.52
N ALA A 338 16.40 -6.31 8.64
CA ALA A 338 15.14 -5.73 8.17
C ALA A 338 14.45 -6.70 7.21
N LEU A 339 15.21 -7.27 6.26
CA LEU A 339 14.72 -8.28 5.33
C LEU A 339 14.30 -9.57 6.05
N ALA A 340 15.01 -9.97 7.12
CA ALA A 340 14.65 -11.12 7.94
C ALA A 340 13.23 -11.03 8.50
N ARG A 341 12.78 -9.84 8.91
CA ARG A 341 11.41 -9.60 9.38
C ARG A 341 10.38 -9.74 8.26
N GLY A 342 10.81 -9.63 7.00
CA GLY A 342 9.99 -9.88 5.83
C GLY A 342 9.61 -11.33 5.63
N VAL A 343 10.35 -12.30 6.21
CA VAL A 343 10.10 -13.73 6.00
C VAL A 343 8.89 -14.16 6.84
N ASN A 344 7.79 -14.43 6.17
CA ASN A 344 6.54 -14.81 6.84
C ASN A 344 6.27 -16.29 6.86
N MET A 345 6.74 -17.03 5.83
CA MET A 345 6.59 -18.50 5.75
C MET A 345 7.80 -19.14 5.07
N VAL A 346 8.17 -20.34 5.53
CA VAL A 346 9.24 -21.15 4.95
C VAL A 346 8.87 -22.63 5.04
N GLY A 347 8.82 -23.35 3.91
CA GLY A 347 8.66 -24.78 3.89
C GLY A 347 7.42 -25.30 4.62
N GLY A 348 6.30 -24.59 4.51
CA GLY A 348 5.04 -24.95 5.19
C GLY A 348 4.98 -24.56 6.68
N LYS A 349 5.90 -23.71 7.17
CA LYS A 349 5.90 -23.21 8.54
C LYS A 349 5.69 -21.69 8.57
N VAL A 350 4.90 -21.21 9.55
CA VAL A 350 4.72 -19.77 9.77
C VAL A 350 5.88 -19.22 10.59
N THR A 351 6.60 -18.26 10.04
CA THR A 351 7.77 -17.63 10.67
C THR A 351 7.51 -16.17 11.11
N PHE A 352 6.29 -15.68 10.96
CA PHE A 352 5.87 -14.36 11.41
C PHE A 352 4.79 -14.48 12.49
N GLU A 353 5.11 -14.05 13.71
CA GLU A 353 4.29 -14.28 14.90
C GLU A 353 2.86 -13.72 14.79
N ALA A 354 2.69 -12.53 14.19
CA ALA A 354 1.38 -11.92 14.07
C ALA A 354 0.42 -12.77 13.20
N VAL A 355 0.91 -13.37 12.11
CA VAL A 355 0.12 -14.29 11.27
C VAL A 355 -0.24 -15.55 12.04
N ALA A 356 0.71 -16.15 12.77
CA ALA A 356 0.47 -17.32 13.59
C ALA A 356 -0.61 -17.04 14.64
N ARG A 357 -0.54 -15.90 15.33
CA ARG A 357 -1.51 -15.49 16.35
C ARG A 357 -2.92 -15.27 15.77
N VAL A 358 -3.04 -14.53 14.66
CA VAL A 358 -4.35 -14.23 14.05
C VAL A 358 -5.10 -15.50 13.64
N TRP A 359 -4.38 -16.48 13.11
CA TRP A 359 -4.99 -17.71 12.58
C TRP A 359 -4.88 -18.91 13.52
N ASN A 360 -4.34 -18.72 14.74
CA ASN A 360 -4.08 -19.79 15.70
C ASN A 360 -3.27 -20.94 15.09
N LEU A 361 -2.18 -20.59 14.39
CA LEU A 361 -1.26 -21.51 13.75
C LEU A 361 0.03 -21.67 14.57
N PRO A 362 0.74 -22.81 14.46
CA PRO A 362 2.06 -22.97 15.09
C PRO A 362 3.04 -21.92 14.57
N TYR A 363 3.70 -21.22 15.48
CA TYR A 363 4.79 -20.31 15.16
C TYR A 363 6.14 -21.04 15.20
N THR A 364 6.97 -20.84 14.20
CA THR A 364 8.34 -21.34 14.13
C THR A 364 9.30 -20.16 13.97
N PRO A 365 10.19 -19.89 14.95
CA PRO A 365 11.20 -18.84 14.81
C PRO A 365 12.03 -19.00 13.54
N LEU A 366 12.28 -17.90 12.82
CA LEU A 366 13.02 -17.93 11.54
C LEU A 366 14.38 -18.66 11.65
N LYS A 367 15.09 -18.51 12.79
CA LYS A 367 16.36 -19.18 13.06
C LYS A 367 16.32 -20.72 13.00
N GLU A 368 15.14 -21.32 13.15
CA GLU A 368 14.97 -22.78 13.13
C GLU A 368 14.77 -23.34 11.71
N VAL A 369 14.62 -22.47 10.72
CA VAL A 369 14.44 -22.84 9.31
C VAL A 369 15.55 -22.30 8.40
N LEU A 370 16.49 -21.51 8.95
CA LEU A 370 17.73 -21.09 8.29
C LEU A 370 18.76 -22.22 8.32
#